data_06cf434a88930c54a321acfff3cb8ad6
#
_entry.id   06cf434a88930c54a321acfff3cb8ad6
#
_cell.length_a   1.000
_cell.length_b   1.000
_cell.length_c   1.000
_cell.angle_alpha   90.00
_cell.angle_beta   90.00
_cell.angle_gamma   90.00
#
_symmetry.space_group_name_H-M   'P 1'
#
loop_
_entity.id
_entity.type
_entity.pdbx_description
1 polymer ?
#
loop_
_entity_poly.entity_id
_entity_poly.type
_entity_poly.pdbx_seq_one_letter_code
_entity_poly.pdbx_strand_id
1 'polypeptide(L)'
;MSGKALLFDPASLDYSHIVADIDAIRRCNHQRGAMEQLTAIVHDDPENGICVGYRDISANAFWHSGHMPGMPLMPGVIMCEAAAQVCSYHSAKHDLLGGDVMGLGGLDNVRFR
;
A
#
# COMPACT_ATOMS: atom_id res chain seq x y z
N MET A 1 -16.25 -13.61 -17.47
CA MET A 1 -15.13 -13.10 -16.82
C MET A 1 -14.70 -11.76 -17.37
N SER A 2 -14.23 -10.92 -16.55
CA SER A 2 -14.17 -9.51 -16.86
C SER A 2 -13.22 -9.12 -17.99
N GLY A 3 -12.21 -9.89 -18.27
CA GLY A 3 -11.24 -9.52 -19.28
C GLY A 3 -10.44 -8.25 -19.04
N LYS A 4 -10.51 -7.66 -17.85
CA LYS A 4 -9.70 -6.49 -17.53
C LYS A 4 -8.25 -6.90 -17.34
N ALA A 5 -7.34 -6.16 -17.99
CA ALA A 5 -5.92 -6.34 -17.79
C ALA A 5 -5.52 -5.88 -16.37
N LEU A 6 -4.56 -6.57 -15.77
CA LEU A 6 -3.96 -6.12 -14.53
C LEU A 6 -3.08 -4.89 -14.81
N LEU A 7 -3.03 -3.95 -13.87
CA LEU A 7 -2.05 -2.86 -13.92
C LEU A 7 -0.63 -3.42 -13.87
N PHE A 8 -0.46 -4.47 -13.12
CA PHE A 8 0.81 -5.15 -12.94
C PHE A 8 0.52 -6.59 -12.57
N ASP A 9 1.31 -7.53 -13.09
CA ASP A 9 1.17 -8.94 -12.72
C ASP A 9 1.94 -9.21 -11.43
N PRO A 10 1.25 -9.43 -10.29
CA PRO A 10 1.95 -9.67 -9.02
C PRO A 10 2.79 -10.93 -9.02
N ALA A 11 2.48 -11.90 -9.89
CA ALA A 11 3.28 -13.13 -9.99
C ALA A 11 4.63 -12.90 -10.68
N SER A 12 4.81 -11.77 -11.37
CA SER A 12 6.07 -11.44 -12.04
C SER A 12 7.11 -10.84 -11.09
N LEU A 13 6.75 -10.56 -9.83
CA LEU A 13 7.62 -9.88 -8.88
C LEU A 13 8.43 -10.86 -8.04
N ASP A 14 9.66 -10.46 -7.76
CA ASP A 14 10.49 -11.11 -6.74
C ASP A 14 10.30 -10.39 -5.41
N TYR A 15 9.48 -10.96 -4.53
CA TYR A 15 9.16 -10.36 -3.24
C TYR A 15 10.33 -10.42 -2.24
N SER A 16 11.39 -11.15 -2.57
CA SER A 16 12.63 -11.11 -1.78
C SER A 16 13.51 -9.89 -2.11
N HIS A 17 13.25 -9.23 -3.25
CA HIS A 17 13.96 -8.03 -3.65
C HIS A 17 13.27 -6.80 -3.08
N ILE A 18 13.78 -6.31 -1.96
CA ILE A 18 13.19 -5.18 -1.24
C ILE A 18 13.76 -3.88 -1.79
N VAL A 19 12.90 -3.05 -2.38
CA VAL A 19 13.25 -1.70 -2.83
C VAL A 19 13.28 -0.74 -1.66
N ALA A 20 12.27 -0.84 -0.77
CA ALA A 20 12.20 -0.02 0.44
C ALA A 20 11.64 -0.86 1.58
N ASP A 21 12.39 -0.95 2.67
CA ASP A 21 11.92 -1.55 3.91
C ASP A 21 11.09 -0.54 4.70
N ILE A 22 10.62 -0.92 5.89
CA ILE A 22 9.79 -0.04 6.70
C ILE A 22 10.51 1.26 7.07
N ASP A 23 11.81 1.22 7.32
CA ASP A 23 12.55 2.43 7.66
C ASP A 23 12.63 3.39 6.47
N ALA A 24 12.84 2.87 5.26
CA ALA A 24 12.83 3.68 4.05
C ALA A 24 11.43 4.26 3.78
N ILE A 25 10.39 3.47 4.00
CA ILE A 25 9.00 3.96 3.86
C ILE A 25 8.74 5.08 4.86
N ARG A 26 9.17 4.94 6.10
CA ARG A 26 8.99 5.96 7.14
C ARG A 26 9.69 7.28 6.82
N ARG A 27 10.78 7.24 6.07
CA ARG A 27 11.43 8.48 5.61
C ARG A 27 10.57 9.27 4.63
N CYS A 28 9.66 8.61 3.94
CA CYS A 28 8.76 9.24 2.97
C CYS A 28 7.36 9.49 3.55
N ASN A 29 6.87 8.60 4.40
CA ASN A 29 5.50 8.61 4.90
C ASN A 29 5.44 9.04 6.36
N HIS A 30 4.37 9.73 6.74
CA HIS A 30 4.16 10.22 8.11
C HIS A 30 3.42 9.24 9.01
N GLN A 31 2.74 8.23 8.47
CA GLN A 31 1.99 7.27 9.27
C GLN A 31 2.93 6.48 10.19
N ARG A 32 2.44 6.16 11.38
CA ARG A 32 3.17 5.40 12.40
C ARG A 32 2.23 4.47 13.14
N GLY A 33 2.81 3.46 13.81
CA GLY A 33 2.06 2.56 14.67
C GLY A 33 1.00 1.77 13.90
N ALA A 34 -0.20 1.69 14.47
CA ALA A 34 -1.31 0.93 13.87
C ALA A 34 -1.76 1.46 12.50
N MET A 35 -1.40 2.70 12.16
CA MET A 35 -1.73 3.26 10.85
C MET A 35 -0.78 2.82 9.75
N GLU A 36 0.36 2.24 10.07
CA GLU A 36 1.28 1.74 9.06
C GLU A 36 0.72 0.48 8.40
N GLN A 37 0.50 0.52 7.09
CA GLN A 37 -0.16 -0.56 6.36
C GLN A 37 0.72 -1.21 5.31
N LEU A 38 2.02 -0.93 5.31
CA LEU A 38 2.97 -1.51 4.36
C LEU A 38 4.09 -2.24 5.09
N THR A 39 4.43 -3.41 4.59
CA THR A 39 5.63 -4.14 5.01
C THR A 39 6.85 -3.68 4.21
N ALA A 40 6.72 -3.59 2.88
CA ALA A 40 7.82 -3.21 2.01
C ALA A 40 7.32 -2.75 0.65
N ILE A 41 8.16 -1.99 -0.04
CA ILE A 41 8.01 -1.69 -1.46
C ILE A 41 8.93 -2.64 -2.22
N VAL A 42 8.43 -3.31 -3.24
CA VAL A 42 9.17 -4.32 -4.00
C VAL A 42 9.36 -3.96 -5.47
N HIS A 43 8.69 -2.91 -5.94
CA HIS A 43 8.86 -2.41 -7.30
C HIS A 43 8.52 -0.93 -7.32
N ASP A 44 9.36 -0.13 -7.93
CA ASP A 44 9.16 1.32 -8.03
C ASP A 44 9.71 1.80 -9.37
N ASP A 45 8.80 2.18 -10.27
CA ASP A 45 9.11 2.59 -11.63
C ASP A 45 8.49 3.96 -11.88
N PRO A 46 9.23 5.05 -11.59
CA PRO A 46 8.68 6.40 -11.77
C PRO A 46 8.44 6.78 -13.22
N GLU A 47 9.18 6.20 -14.17
CA GLU A 47 8.99 6.52 -15.59
C GLU A 47 7.63 6.06 -16.09
N ASN A 48 7.17 4.90 -15.64
CA ASN A 48 5.87 4.34 -16.02
C ASN A 48 4.78 4.58 -14.98
N GLY A 49 5.10 5.25 -13.87
CA GLY A 49 4.14 5.56 -12.83
C GLY A 49 3.64 4.31 -12.09
N ILE A 50 4.50 3.31 -11.91
CA ILE A 50 4.13 2.05 -11.26
C ILE A 50 4.91 1.89 -9.96
N CYS A 51 4.20 1.63 -8.88
CA CYS A 51 4.81 1.32 -7.59
C CYS A 51 4.03 0.18 -6.94
N VAL A 52 4.74 -0.82 -6.45
CA VAL A 52 4.13 -2.01 -5.86
C VAL A 52 4.69 -2.23 -4.46
N GLY A 53 3.81 -2.31 -3.49
CA GLY A 53 4.13 -2.70 -2.14
C GLY A 53 3.31 -3.90 -1.71
N TYR A 54 3.64 -4.44 -0.54
CA TYR A 54 2.86 -5.50 0.06
C TYR A 54 2.77 -5.32 1.57
N ARG A 55 1.80 -6.00 2.14
CA ARG A 55 1.63 -6.10 3.57
C ARG A 55 1.52 -7.56 3.99
N ASP A 56 2.34 -7.98 4.93
CA ASP A 56 2.17 -9.26 5.61
C ASP A 56 1.03 -9.14 6.62
N ILE A 57 0.04 -9.98 6.47
CA ILE A 57 -1.12 -10.02 7.38
C ILE A 57 -0.81 -10.98 8.52
N SER A 58 -0.97 -10.51 9.75
CA SER A 58 -0.71 -11.32 10.93
C SER A 58 -1.79 -11.10 11.99
N ALA A 59 -1.75 -11.92 13.04
CA ALA A 59 -2.66 -11.79 14.18
C ALA A 59 -2.46 -10.48 14.94
N ASN A 60 -1.34 -9.78 14.72
CA ASN A 60 -1.07 -8.48 15.34
C ASN A 60 -1.77 -7.31 14.63
N ALA A 61 -2.41 -7.53 13.48
CA ALA A 61 -3.16 -6.49 12.81
C ALA A 61 -4.29 -5.99 13.71
N PHE A 62 -4.47 -4.66 13.75
CA PHE A 62 -5.41 -4.06 14.71
C PHE A 62 -6.86 -4.52 14.51
N TRP A 63 -7.22 -4.92 13.28
CA TRP A 63 -8.58 -5.40 12.98
C TRP A 63 -8.80 -6.87 13.31
N HIS A 64 -7.74 -7.63 13.63
CA HIS A 64 -7.78 -9.09 13.67
C HIS A 64 -8.88 -9.65 14.59
N SER A 65 -9.03 -9.09 15.79
CA SER A 65 -10.01 -9.58 16.75
C SER A 65 -11.43 -9.06 16.50
N GLY A 66 -11.56 -7.92 15.84
CA GLY A 66 -12.84 -7.23 15.72
C GLY A 66 -13.48 -7.27 14.34
N HIS A 67 -12.73 -7.52 13.29
CA HIS A 67 -13.24 -7.53 11.93
C HIS A 67 -12.87 -8.83 11.19
N MET A 68 -13.59 -9.89 11.39
CA MET A 68 -14.72 -10.04 12.32
C MET A 68 -14.38 -11.11 13.33
N PRO A 69 -15.02 -11.14 14.49
CA PRO A 69 -14.71 -12.16 15.50
C PRO A 69 -14.83 -13.57 14.92
N GLY A 70 -13.77 -14.37 15.09
CA GLY A 70 -13.69 -15.73 14.55
C GLY A 70 -13.43 -15.85 13.05
N MET A 71 -13.43 -14.73 12.32
CA MET A 71 -13.17 -14.70 10.87
C MET A 71 -12.42 -13.42 10.53
N PRO A 72 -11.11 -13.36 10.81
CA PRO A 72 -10.32 -12.13 10.54
C PRO A 72 -10.28 -11.81 9.06
N LEU A 73 -10.63 -10.56 8.74
CA LEU A 73 -10.66 -10.08 7.37
C LEU A 73 -10.17 -8.63 7.35
N MET A 74 -9.19 -8.34 6.51
CA MET A 74 -8.73 -6.97 6.35
C MET A 74 -9.86 -6.09 5.82
N PRO A 75 -10.23 -5.02 6.55
CA PRO A 75 -11.29 -4.12 6.06
C PRO A 75 -10.93 -3.51 4.72
N GLY A 76 -11.92 -3.39 3.81
CA GLY A 76 -11.69 -2.79 2.51
C GLY A 76 -11.17 -1.36 2.61
N VAL A 77 -11.68 -0.58 3.56
CA VAL A 77 -11.19 0.80 3.76
C VAL A 77 -9.71 0.85 4.16
N ILE A 78 -9.21 -0.18 4.85
CA ILE A 78 -7.79 -0.29 5.19
C ILE A 78 -6.96 -0.69 3.97
N MET A 79 -7.51 -1.46 3.04
CA MET A 79 -6.87 -1.71 1.75
C MET A 79 -6.68 -0.40 0.97
N CYS A 80 -7.67 0.50 1.02
CA CYS A 80 -7.54 1.83 0.44
C CYS A 80 -6.44 2.65 1.12
N GLU A 81 -6.34 2.56 2.44
CA GLU A 81 -5.27 3.23 3.18
C GLU A 81 -3.89 2.69 2.76
N ALA A 82 -3.75 1.38 2.63
CA ALA A 82 -2.49 0.77 2.17
C ALA A 82 -2.11 1.29 0.77
N ALA A 83 -3.08 1.33 -0.15
CA ALA A 83 -2.86 1.86 -1.50
C ALA A 83 -2.44 3.34 -1.46
N ALA A 84 -3.09 4.14 -0.61
CA ALA A 84 -2.73 5.55 -0.43
C ALA A 84 -1.30 5.70 0.10
N GLN A 85 -0.85 4.78 0.98
CA GLN A 85 0.51 4.81 1.49
C GLN A 85 1.55 4.46 0.44
N VAL A 86 1.22 3.56 -0.50
CA VAL A 86 2.08 3.29 -1.67
C VAL A 86 2.21 4.55 -2.52
N CYS A 87 1.10 5.23 -2.80
CA CYS A 87 1.11 6.48 -3.56
C CYS A 87 1.91 7.57 -2.85
N SER A 88 1.76 7.69 -1.53
CA SER A 88 2.49 8.65 -0.72
C SER A 88 4.00 8.40 -0.78
N TYR A 89 4.41 7.14 -0.61
CA TYR A 89 5.81 6.77 -0.74
C TYR A 89 6.38 7.15 -2.11
N HIS A 90 5.70 6.73 -3.17
CA HIS A 90 6.15 6.97 -4.55
C HIS A 90 6.26 8.47 -4.83
N SER A 91 5.25 9.24 -4.45
CA SER A 91 5.22 10.68 -4.69
C SER A 91 6.30 11.42 -3.92
N ALA A 92 6.53 11.06 -2.65
CA ALA A 92 7.56 11.68 -1.82
C ALA A 92 8.96 11.28 -2.27
N LYS A 93 9.16 10.00 -2.58
CA LYS A 93 10.45 9.49 -3.02
C LYS A 93 10.94 10.18 -4.28
N HIS A 94 10.05 10.48 -5.22
CA HIS A 94 10.37 11.07 -6.50
C HIS A 94 10.03 12.57 -6.60
N ASP A 95 9.63 13.17 -5.47
CA ASP A 95 9.29 14.60 -5.37
C ASP A 95 8.29 15.05 -6.44
N LEU A 96 7.20 14.29 -6.59
CA LEU A 96 6.24 14.53 -7.66
C LEU A 96 5.27 15.67 -7.35
N LEU A 97 4.95 15.91 -6.07
CA LEU A 97 3.91 16.85 -5.65
C LEU A 97 4.43 18.08 -4.91
N GLY A 98 5.70 18.06 -4.48
CA GLY A 98 6.36 19.23 -3.90
C GLY A 98 5.91 19.66 -2.50
N GLY A 99 5.07 18.90 -1.83
CA GLY A 99 4.57 19.23 -0.50
C GLY A 99 5.26 18.44 0.60
N ASP A 100 5.21 18.94 1.84
CA ASP A 100 5.75 18.24 3.00
C ASP A 100 4.81 17.16 3.52
N VAL A 101 3.50 17.35 3.35
CA VAL A 101 2.46 16.42 3.78
C VAL A 101 1.47 16.25 2.64
N MET A 102 1.12 15.00 2.36
CA MET A 102 0.14 14.67 1.34
C MET A 102 -1.12 14.11 1.98
N GLY A 103 -2.27 14.65 1.61
CA GLY A 103 -3.57 14.16 2.03
C GLY A 103 -4.28 13.45 0.90
N LEU A 104 -5.09 12.44 1.24
CA LEU A 104 -5.93 11.75 0.28
C LEU A 104 -7.16 12.62 -0.01
N GLY A 105 -7.29 13.11 -1.25
CA GLY A 105 -8.37 14.01 -1.64
C GLY A 105 -9.64 13.32 -2.09
N GLY A 106 -9.56 12.07 -2.51
CA GLY A 106 -10.74 11.34 -2.97
C GLY A 106 -10.40 9.98 -3.55
N LEU A 107 -11.44 9.16 -3.69
CA LEU A 107 -11.37 7.84 -4.31
C LEU A 107 -12.59 7.66 -5.23
N ASP A 108 -12.37 7.08 -6.40
CA ASP A 108 -13.43 6.79 -7.38
C ASP A 108 -13.40 5.33 -7.78
N ASN A 109 -14.57 4.77 -8.04
CA ASN A 109 -14.74 3.42 -8.61
C ASN A 109 -14.06 2.33 -7.77
N VAL A 110 -14.10 2.45 -6.45
CA VAL A 110 -13.52 1.45 -5.55
C VAL A 110 -14.44 0.24 -5.48
N ARG A 111 -13.88 -0.94 -5.70
CA ARG A 111 -14.61 -2.21 -5.64
C ARG A 111 -13.77 -3.24 -4.89
N PHE A 112 -14.41 -3.93 -3.95
CA PHE A 112 -13.80 -5.05 -3.22
C PHE A 112 -14.48 -6.35 -3.65
N ARG A 113 -13.70 -7.40 -3.94
CA ARG A 113 -14.21 -8.68 -4.43
C ARG A 113 -13.51 -9.86 -3.78
#